data_7ab7c3abe329be612297926e5cebf2d0
#
_entry.id   7ab7c3abe329be612297926e5cebf2d0
#
_cell.length_a   1.000
_cell.length_b   1.000
_cell.length_c   1.000
_cell.angle_alpha   90.00
_cell.angle_beta   90.00
_cell.angle_gamma   90.00
#
_symmetry.space_group_name_H-M   'P 1'
#
loop_
_entity.id
_entity.type
_entity.pdbx_description
1 polymer ?
#
loop_
_entity_poly.entity_id
_entity_poly.type
_entity_poly.pdbx_seq_one_letter_code
_entity_poly.pdbx_strand_id
1 'polypeptide(L)'
;MKIKNKLNKRLFSFALCLVIGVFSTVTVFADGIGTSIKESEEMPYKSYTYWSNYNADEKTAAYSKPMYRIDSVKSCSELKIPIEAKLSDMVADKNGNIYIIDSELSRIYILDNGLNMKTVITSVVADGKKTEFKGAMGIYVDKNGLIYISDTENGRVLACDIDGNLKKQYLLPDSRLIPTDFKFRPIKTAIDSKGYTYILSDGSYYGAILYSPEMEFLGFFGANSVKNSITDVLKQLWKRLTSNDTKRAADKVVIPYSFTDIAVGNENFIYTATGKSGSSKIQQGQIKLYNPGGKEIMQKDSFNFADTKFGRFEHAYSTQDLSYLDVDTDGFFYALDVTLGRIYWYSADCSLLSVFGGNTGEGTQRGTFSRPVAIAVSESRVYICDGDNGSITAF
;
A
#
# COMPACT_ATOMS: atom_id res chain seq x y z
N MET A 1 44.33 -25.88 57.65
CA MET A 1 44.24 -26.01 56.13
C MET A 1 42.84 -26.09 55.57
N LYS A 2 41.81 -26.55 56.27
CA LYS A 2 40.43 -26.65 55.78
C LYS A 2 39.60 -25.35 55.73
N ILE A 3 40.02 -24.34 56.56
CA ILE A 3 39.25 -23.05 56.62
C ILE A 3 39.64 -22.11 55.49
N LYS A 4 40.86 -22.10 54.99
CA LYS A 4 41.33 -21.26 53.89
C LYS A 4 40.65 -21.66 52.55
N ASN A 5 40.38 -22.96 52.36
CA ASN A 5 39.75 -23.43 51.14
C ASN A 5 38.25 -23.09 51.05
N LYS A 6 37.56 -22.90 52.18
CA LYS A 6 36.14 -22.47 52.18
C LYS A 6 36.00 -20.99 51.88
N LEU A 7 36.95 -20.18 52.35
CA LEU A 7 36.92 -18.72 52.09
C LEU A 7 37.21 -18.40 50.62
N ASN A 8 38.20 -19.10 50.05
CA ASN A 8 38.53 -18.92 48.63
C ASN A 8 37.39 -19.37 47.67
N LYS A 9 36.65 -20.44 48.02
CA LYS A 9 35.48 -20.84 47.22
C LYS A 9 34.33 -19.84 47.30
N ARG A 10 34.10 -19.21 48.45
CA ARG A 10 33.08 -18.16 48.59
C ARG A 10 33.46 -16.86 47.89
N LEU A 11 34.72 -16.45 47.96
CA LEU A 11 35.24 -15.31 47.23
C LEU A 11 35.21 -15.53 45.72
N PHE A 12 35.52 -16.74 45.25
CA PHE A 12 35.44 -17.10 43.83
C PHE A 12 34.00 -17.14 43.34
N SER A 13 33.06 -17.64 44.14
CA SER A 13 31.64 -17.64 43.82
C SER A 13 31.06 -16.21 43.80
N PHE A 14 31.51 -15.34 44.71
CA PHE A 14 31.05 -13.93 44.71
C PHE A 14 31.64 -13.14 43.55
N ALA A 15 32.89 -13.36 43.18
CA ALA A 15 33.53 -12.76 42.01
C ALA A 15 32.90 -13.26 40.72
N LEU A 16 32.52 -14.54 40.65
CA LEU A 16 31.84 -15.10 39.48
C LEU A 16 30.40 -14.54 39.32
N CYS A 17 29.66 -14.34 40.41
CA CYS A 17 28.35 -13.71 40.37
C CYS A 17 28.46 -12.22 39.99
N LEU A 18 29.50 -11.51 40.42
CA LEU A 18 29.72 -10.13 40.03
C LEU A 18 30.11 -9.99 38.56
N VAL A 19 30.90 -10.91 38.03
CA VAL A 19 31.25 -10.96 36.60
C VAL A 19 30.05 -11.34 35.76
N ILE A 20 29.21 -12.28 36.16
CA ILE A 20 27.98 -12.63 35.46
C ILE A 20 26.97 -11.48 35.56
N GLY A 21 26.86 -10.79 36.70
CA GLY A 21 26.01 -9.62 36.85
C GLY A 21 26.43 -8.43 35.97
N VAL A 22 27.73 -8.22 35.79
CA VAL A 22 28.26 -7.18 34.89
C VAL A 22 28.11 -7.56 33.42
N PHE A 23 28.29 -8.84 33.10
CA PHE A 23 28.07 -9.29 31.73
C PHE A 23 26.58 -9.31 31.34
N SER A 24 25.65 -9.59 32.23
CA SER A 24 24.22 -9.50 31.96
C SER A 24 23.72 -8.06 31.79
N THR A 25 24.39 -7.09 32.43
CA THR A 25 24.10 -5.66 32.22
C THR A 25 24.76 -5.12 30.95
N VAL A 26 25.88 -5.69 30.49
CA VAL A 26 26.56 -5.26 29.26
C VAL A 26 25.90 -5.86 28.01
N THR A 27 25.25 -7.02 28.09
CA THR A 27 24.50 -7.56 26.95
C THR A 27 23.22 -6.80 26.64
N VAL A 28 22.67 -6.04 27.59
CA VAL A 28 21.52 -5.14 27.31
C VAL A 28 21.98 -3.86 26.60
N PHE A 29 23.26 -3.49 26.67
CA PHE A 29 23.80 -2.34 25.95
C PHE A 29 24.41 -2.66 24.58
N ALA A 30 24.45 -3.92 24.17
CA ALA A 30 24.99 -4.31 22.86
C ALA A 30 23.94 -4.25 21.73
N ASP A 31 22.66 -4.03 22.04
CA ASP A 31 21.63 -3.74 21.07
C ASP A 31 21.55 -2.25 20.79
N GLY A 32 22.42 -1.82 19.89
CA GLY A 32 22.22 -0.64 19.08
C GLY A 32 22.28 0.70 19.81
N ILE A 33 23.29 1.44 19.46
CA ILE A 33 23.30 2.89 19.57
C ILE A 33 21.94 3.41 19.08
N GLY A 34 21.13 3.97 19.98
CA GLY A 34 19.83 4.56 19.63
C GLY A 34 18.60 3.91 20.26
N THR A 35 18.74 2.83 21.02
CA THR A 35 17.62 2.16 21.69
C THR A 35 17.30 2.70 23.09
N SER A 36 17.75 3.90 23.42
CA SER A 36 17.36 4.56 24.68
C SER A 36 15.91 5.10 24.66
N ILE A 37 15.21 4.99 23.55
CA ILE A 37 13.76 5.13 23.56
C ILE A 37 13.26 3.84 24.21
N LYS A 38 12.92 3.91 25.51
CA LYS A 38 12.11 2.87 26.13
C LYS A 38 10.93 2.66 25.19
N GLU A 39 10.83 1.47 24.64
CA GLU A 39 9.61 1.05 23.98
C GLU A 39 8.50 1.30 24.99
N SER A 40 7.69 2.32 24.75
CA SER A 40 6.53 2.53 25.59
C SER A 40 5.61 1.35 25.33
N GLU A 41 4.87 0.90 26.33
CA GLU A 41 3.86 -0.14 26.15
C GLU A 41 2.87 0.20 25.03
N GLU A 42 2.79 1.48 24.64
CA GLU A 42 1.95 2.00 23.58
C GLU A 42 2.56 1.86 22.17
N MET A 43 3.85 1.61 22.05
CA MET A 43 4.56 1.62 20.77
C MET A 43 5.47 0.39 20.64
N PRO A 44 4.91 -0.77 20.25
CA PRO A 44 5.63 -2.03 20.18
C PRO A 44 6.61 -2.13 19.00
N TYR A 45 6.69 -1.12 18.15
CA TYR A 45 7.57 -1.09 16.98
C TYR A 45 8.50 0.14 16.99
N LYS A 46 9.61 0.01 16.29
CA LYS A 46 10.56 1.12 16.09
C LYS A 46 10.05 2.02 14.98
N SER A 47 9.94 3.31 15.23
CA SER A 47 9.66 4.28 14.17
C SER A 47 10.91 5.06 13.80
N TYR A 48 10.99 5.39 12.51
CA TYR A 48 12.11 6.10 11.90
C TYR A 48 11.59 7.37 11.27
N THR A 49 12.30 8.49 11.41
CA THR A 49 11.76 9.76 10.96
C THR A 49 12.43 10.39 9.77
N TYR A 50 13.70 10.20 9.55
CA TYR A 50 14.35 10.78 8.39
C TYR A 50 15.70 10.15 8.11
N TRP A 51 16.22 10.42 6.94
CA TRP A 51 17.56 10.11 6.55
C TRP A 51 18.51 11.19 6.99
N SER A 52 19.52 10.84 7.70
CA SER A 52 20.66 11.70 7.90
C SER A 52 21.54 11.64 6.65
N ASN A 53 21.50 12.68 5.85
CA ASN A 53 22.38 12.87 4.69
C ASN A 53 23.67 13.57 5.13
N TYR A 54 24.43 12.98 6.02
CA TYR A 54 25.67 13.61 6.42
C TYR A 54 26.80 13.39 5.39
N ASN A 55 26.75 12.32 4.64
CA ASN A 55 27.58 12.07 3.45
C ASN A 55 26.72 11.51 2.34
N ALA A 56 26.93 11.97 1.12
CA ALA A 56 26.20 11.51 -0.05
C ALA A 56 26.30 9.99 -0.29
N ASP A 57 27.30 9.36 0.27
CA ASP A 57 27.58 7.93 0.10
C ASP A 57 27.08 7.05 1.27
N GLU A 58 26.72 7.62 2.43
CA GLU A 58 26.23 6.89 3.58
C GLU A 58 24.90 7.47 4.07
N LYS A 59 23.80 6.93 3.58
CA LYS A 59 22.46 7.24 4.10
C LYS A 59 22.20 6.38 5.33
N THR A 60 22.17 6.99 6.51
CA THR A 60 21.82 6.30 7.74
C THR A 60 20.45 6.75 8.25
N ALA A 61 19.61 5.79 8.63
CA ALA A 61 18.35 6.09 9.27
C ALA A 61 18.57 6.57 10.69
N ALA A 62 17.96 7.68 11.05
CA ALA A 62 17.93 8.18 12.42
C ALA A 62 16.62 7.79 13.10
N TYR A 63 16.73 7.27 14.31
CA TYR A 63 15.55 7.05 15.16
C TYR A 63 15.07 8.37 15.75
N SER A 64 13.77 8.55 15.76
CA SER A 64 13.16 9.70 16.40
C SER A 64 11.99 9.27 17.28
N LYS A 65 11.39 10.25 17.95
CA LYS A 65 10.09 10.04 18.58
C LYS A 65 9.09 9.61 17.53
N PRO A 66 8.21 8.62 17.84
CA PRO A 66 7.16 8.20 16.91
C PRO A 66 6.30 9.40 16.53
N MET A 67 6.13 9.61 15.22
CA MET A 67 5.26 10.65 14.69
C MET A 67 3.80 10.19 14.72
N TYR A 68 3.58 8.88 14.59
CA TYR A 68 2.27 8.25 14.66
C TYR A 68 2.16 7.38 15.91
N ARG A 69 1.01 7.43 16.55
CA ARG A 69 0.63 6.56 17.65
C ARG A 69 -0.57 5.74 17.24
N ILE A 70 -0.67 4.53 17.76
CA ILE A 70 -1.84 3.71 17.58
C ILE A 70 -2.99 4.34 18.39
N ASP A 71 -3.99 4.83 17.68
CA ASP A 71 -5.22 5.34 18.31
C ASP A 71 -6.12 4.17 18.69
N SER A 72 -6.41 3.28 17.74
CA SER A 72 -7.24 2.12 17.97
C SER A 72 -6.90 0.94 17.08
N VAL A 73 -7.19 -0.25 17.56
CA VAL A 73 -7.17 -1.49 16.78
C VAL A 73 -8.51 -2.17 16.98
N LYS A 74 -9.19 -2.48 15.90
CA LYS A 74 -10.48 -3.18 15.90
C LYS A 74 -10.39 -4.45 15.07
N SER A 75 -10.73 -5.57 15.67
CA SER A 75 -10.89 -6.83 14.94
C SER A 75 -12.18 -6.84 14.14
N CYS A 76 -12.24 -7.66 13.09
CA CYS A 76 -13.48 -7.88 12.31
C CYS A 76 -14.64 -8.30 13.23
N SER A 77 -14.37 -9.10 14.24
CA SER A 77 -15.38 -9.50 15.24
C SER A 77 -15.96 -8.31 16.01
N GLU A 78 -15.12 -7.39 16.49
CA GLU A 78 -15.57 -6.15 17.16
C GLU A 78 -16.34 -5.24 16.22
N LEU A 79 -15.98 -5.23 14.94
CA LEU A 79 -16.66 -4.49 13.88
C LEU A 79 -17.93 -5.19 13.38
N LYS A 80 -18.25 -6.38 13.88
CA LYS A 80 -19.34 -7.22 13.39
C LYS A 80 -19.22 -7.59 11.91
N ILE A 81 -18.01 -7.68 11.41
CA ILE A 81 -17.66 -8.19 10.09
C ILE A 81 -17.53 -9.70 10.21
N PRO A 82 -18.21 -10.50 9.35
CA PRO A 82 -18.12 -11.96 9.40
C PRO A 82 -16.68 -12.47 9.24
N ILE A 83 -16.38 -13.61 9.86
CA ILE A 83 -15.03 -14.21 9.80
C ILE A 83 -14.68 -14.70 8.39
N GLU A 84 -15.68 -14.99 7.58
CA GLU A 84 -15.52 -15.41 6.18
C GLU A 84 -15.19 -14.23 5.26
N ALA A 85 -15.31 -13.00 5.75
CA ALA A 85 -15.03 -11.80 4.97
C ALA A 85 -13.55 -11.75 4.53
N LYS A 86 -13.33 -11.37 3.29
CA LYS A 86 -12.00 -11.13 2.72
C LYS A 86 -11.88 -9.68 2.33
N LEU A 87 -11.38 -8.89 3.27
CA LEU A 87 -11.18 -7.47 3.05
C LEU A 87 -10.08 -7.27 1.99
N SER A 88 -10.35 -6.46 0.98
CA SER A 88 -9.46 -6.29 -0.17
C SER A 88 -9.04 -4.85 -0.43
N ASP A 89 -9.86 -3.87 -0.04
CA ASP A 89 -9.52 -2.46 -0.20
C ASP A 89 -10.26 -1.59 0.83
N MET A 90 -9.76 -0.39 1.04
CA MET A 90 -10.30 0.57 1.99
C MET A 90 -10.04 2.00 1.54
N VAL A 91 -10.98 2.89 1.79
CA VAL A 91 -10.84 4.33 1.53
C VAL A 91 -11.49 5.15 2.62
N ALA A 92 -10.95 6.34 2.90
CA ALA A 92 -11.57 7.34 3.77
C ALA A 92 -12.25 8.43 2.91
N ASP A 93 -13.44 8.88 3.33
CA ASP A 93 -14.06 10.06 2.75
C ASP A 93 -13.63 11.35 3.49
N LYS A 94 -13.96 12.50 2.94
CA LYS A 94 -13.69 13.82 3.55
C LYS A 94 -14.30 14.03 4.94
N ASN A 95 -15.29 13.24 5.33
CA ASN A 95 -15.92 13.31 6.65
C ASN A 95 -15.28 12.32 7.63
N GLY A 96 -14.23 11.61 7.21
CA GLY A 96 -13.56 10.59 7.99
C GLY A 96 -14.32 9.27 8.10
N ASN A 97 -15.37 9.03 7.29
CA ASN A 97 -15.98 7.71 7.22
C ASN A 97 -15.05 6.78 6.43
N ILE A 98 -14.99 5.54 6.88
CA ILE A 98 -14.15 4.50 6.30
C ILE A 98 -15.03 3.50 5.56
N TYR A 99 -14.72 3.27 4.30
CA TYR A 99 -15.40 2.34 3.43
C TYR A 99 -14.47 1.16 3.15
N ILE A 100 -14.94 -0.04 3.37
CA ILE A 100 -14.15 -1.27 3.25
C ILE A 100 -14.88 -2.22 2.33
N ILE A 101 -14.19 -2.75 1.33
CA ILE A 101 -14.75 -3.74 0.41
C ILE A 101 -14.34 -5.15 0.83
N ASP A 102 -15.32 -6.04 0.79
CA ASP A 102 -15.18 -7.47 1.03
C ASP A 102 -15.38 -8.20 -0.29
N SER A 103 -14.30 -8.79 -0.81
CA SER A 103 -14.31 -9.47 -2.10
C SER A 103 -14.97 -10.85 -2.06
N GLU A 104 -15.05 -11.50 -0.90
CA GLU A 104 -15.65 -12.82 -0.76
C GLU A 104 -17.17 -12.74 -0.61
N LEU A 105 -17.64 -11.93 0.34
CA LEU A 105 -19.07 -11.79 0.63
C LEU A 105 -19.74 -10.71 -0.22
N SER A 106 -18.98 -10.02 -1.08
CA SER A 106 -19.46 -8.93 -1.94
C SER A 106 -20.25 -7.89 -1.15
N ARG A 107 -19.58 -7.25 -0.18
CA ARG A 107 -20.18 -6.27 0.74
C ARG A 107 -19.27 -5.06 0.89
N ILE A 108 -19.88 -3.92 1.19
CA ILE A 108 -19.18 -2.71 1.60
C ILE A 108 -19.59 -2.41 3.03
N TYR A 109 -18.62 -2.37 3.93
CA TYR A 109 -18.79 -1.94 5.30
C TYR A 109 -18.45 -0.47 5.40
N ILE A 110 -19.32 0.32 6.00
CA ILE A 110 -19.12 1.76 6.20
C ILE A 110 -19.05 2.03 7.69
N LEU A 111 -17.90 2.55 8.12
CA LEU A 111 -17.61 2.88 9.52
C LEU A 111 -17.53 4.40 9.66
N ASP A 112 -17.73 4.90 10.87
CA ASP A 112 -17.36 6.27 11.22
C ASP A 112 -15.85 6.39 11.51
N ASN A 113 -15.37 7.61 11.77
CA ASN A 113 -13.97 7.88 12.09
C ASN A 113 -13.48 7.21 13.40
N GLY A 114 -14.38 6.78 14.27
CA GLY A 114 -14.11 6.01 15.48
C GLY A 114 -14.14 4.50 15.26
N LEU A 115 -14.23 4.06 14.00
CA LEU A 115 -14.39 2.66 13.61
C LEU A 115 -15.66 2.02 14.19
N ASN A 116 -16.78 2.74 14.26
CA ASN A 116 -18.08 2.17 14.58
C ASN A 116 -18.86 1.90 13.30
N MET A 117 -19.50 0.72 13.20
CA MET A 117 -20.30 0.34 12.04
C MET A 117 -21.50 1.28 11.86
N LYS A 118 -21.61 1.90 10.68
CA LYS A 118 -22.74 2.76 10.29
C LYS A 118 -23.75 1.99 9.45
N THR A 119 -23.29 1.38 8.37
CA THR A 119 -24.15 0.65 7.43
C THR A 119 -23.35 -0.35 6.62
N VAL A 120 -24.07 -1.25 5.95
CA VAL A 120 -23.50 -2.26 5.03
C VAL A 120 -24.28 -2.23 3.72
N ILE A 121 -23.59 -2.07 2.61
CA ILE A 121 -24.16 -2.17 1.27
C ILE A 121 -23.88 -3.58 0.73
N THR A 122 -24.92 -4.29 0.34
CA THR A 122 -24.82 -5.67 -0.18
C THR A 122 -25.20 -5.79 -1.66
N SER A 123 -25.79 -4.76 -2.22
CA SER A 123 -26.20 -4.72 -3.63
C SER A 123 -26.41 -3.30 -4.08
N VAL A 124 -26.38 -3.08 -5.39
CA VAL A 124 -26.68 -1.80 -6.02
C VAL A 124 -28.05 -1.92 -6.71
N VAL A 125 -28.86 -0.87 -6.62
CA VAL A 125 -30.20 -0.83 -7.23
C VAL A 125 -30.14 0.03 -8.49
N ALA A 126 -30.51 -0.57 -9.63
CA ALA A 126 -30.65 0.08 -10.91
C ALA A 126 -32.08 -0.10 -11.42
N ASP A 127 -32.81 0.98 -11.67
CA ASP A 127 -34.20 0.96 -12.18
C ASP A 127 -35.12 0.04 -11.35
N GLY A 128 -34.96 0.09 -10.02
CA GLY A 128 -35.73 -0.74 -9.09
C GLY A 128 -35.31 -2.21 -9.02
N LYS A 129 -34.31 -2.63 -9.79
CA LYS A 129 -33.75 -3.99 -9.75
C LYS A 129 -32.43 -4.03 -8.99
N LYS A 130 -32.32 -4.99 -8.07
CA LYS A 130 -31.06 -5.25 -7.36
C LYS A 130 -30.04 -5.86 -8.32
N THR A 131 -28.84 -5.31 -8.29
CA THR A 131 -27.66 -5.84 -8.97
C THR A 131 -26.61 -6.15 -7.92
N GLU A 132 -26.23 -7.41 -7.82
CA GLU A 132 -25.15 -7.83 -6.95
C GLU A 132 -23.81 -7.61 -7.63
N PHE A 133 -22.79 -7.27 -6.86
CA PHE A 133 -21.40 -7.28 -7.30
C PHE A 133 -20.72 -8.58 -6.89
N LYS A 134 -19.66 -8.96 -7.59
CA LYS A 134 -18.99 -10.24 -7.41
C LYS A 134 -17.47 -10.09 -7.45
N GLY A 135 -16.80 -10.63 -6.42
CA GLY A 135 -15.35 -10.57 -6.31
C GLY A 135 -14.81 -9.14 -6.40
N ALA A 136 -15.54 -8.18 -5.84
CA ALA A 136 -15.17 -6.77 -5.93
C ALA A 136 -13.88 -6.51 -5.16
N MET A 137 -12.86 -5.96 -5.84
CA MET A 137 -11.52 -5.82 -5.28
C MET A 137 -11.19 -4.40 -4.83
N GLY A 138 -11.84 -3.37 -5.39
CA GLY A 138 -11.49 -1.99 -5.11
C GLY A 138 -12.69 -1.12 -4.80
N ILE A 139 -12.46 -0.10 -3.97
CA ILE A 139 -13.43 0.89 -3.58
C ILE A 139 -12.83 2.29 -3.66
N TYR A 140 -13.62 3.27 -4.06
CA TYR A 140 -13.27 4.68 -4.03
C TYR A 140 -14.50 5.52 -3.70
N VAL A 141 -14.31 6.64 -3.02
CA VAL A 141 -15.40 7.58 -2.72
C VAL A 141 -15.00 8.96 -3.23
N ASP A 142 -15.81 9.53 -4.13
CA ASP A 142 -15.53 10.84 -4.66
C ASP A 142 -15.92 11.97 -3.69
N LYS A 143 -15.56 13.21 -4.02
CA LYS A 143 -15.87 14.41 -3.22
C LYS A 143 -17.37 14.64 -3.02
N ASN A 144 -18.23 14.05 -3.84
CA ASN A 144 -19.69 14.17 -3.77
C ASN A 144 -20.31 13.03 -2.96
N GLY A 145 -19.52 12.07 -2.48
CA GLY A 145 -19.97 10.92 -1.71
C GLY A 145 -20.47 9.77 -2.58
N LEU A 146 -20.19 9.77 -3.89
CA LEU A 146 -20.44 8.61 -4.73
C LEU A 146 -19.41 7.52 -4.46
N ILE A 147 -19.89 6.31 -4.27
CA ILE A 147 -19.11 5.12 -3.96
C ILE A 147 -18.88 4.34 -5.25
N TYR A 148 -17.63 4.24 -5.67
CA TYR A 148 -17.21 3.49 -6.85
C TYR A 148 -16.73 2.11 -6.44
N ILE A 149 -17.29 1.07 -7.04
CA ILE A 149 -17.04 -0.35 -6.74
C ILE A 149 -16.40 -0.98 -7.96
N SER A 150 -15.16 -1.43 -7.83
CA SER A 150 -14.49 -2.22 -8.87
C SER A 150 -15.00 -3.66 -8.80
N ASP A 151 -16.07 -3.94 -9.55
CA ASP A 151 -16.80 -5.22 -9.60
C ASP A 151 -16.06 -6.19 -10.54
N THR A 152 -14.95 -6.72 -10.01
CA THR A 152 -13.86 -7.35 -10.75
C THR A 152 -14.30 -8.55 -11.59
N GLU A 153 -15.06 -9.48 -10.97
CA GLU A 153 -15.49 -10.69 -11.68
C GLU A 153 -16.59 -10.44 -12.69
N ASN A 154 -17.40 -9.39 -12.50
CA ASN A 154 -18.39 -8.96 -13.44
C ASN A 154 -17.81 -8.03 -14.54
N GLY A 155 -16.53 -7.67 -14.46
CA GLY A 155 -15.86 -6.84 -15.47
C GLY A 155 -16.47 -5.46 -15.64
N ARG A 156 -16.77 -4.77 -14.55
CA ARG A 156 -17.38 -3.43 -14.55
C ARG A 156 -17.00 -2.62 -13.33
N VAL A 157 -17.17 -1.31 -13.42
CA VAL A 157 -17.15 -0.43 -12.23
C VAL A 157 -18.54 0.16 -12.06
N LEU A 158 -19.09 0.06 -10.85
CA LEU A 158 -20.38 0.63 -10.47
C LEU A 158 -20.15 1.86 -9.60
N ALA A 159 -20.92 2.93 -9.79
CA ALA A 159 -20.95 4.06 -8.90
C ALA A 159 -22.36 4.24 -8.34
N CYS A 160 -22.50 4.21 -7.02
CA CYS A 160 -23.79 4.34 -6.32
C CYS A 160 -23.73 5.41 -5.22
N ASP A 161 -24.87 5.85 -4.76
CA ASP A 161 -25.01 6.64 -3.55
C ASP A 161 -24.93 5.75 -2.28
N ILE A 162 -25.00 6.37 -1.11
CA ILE A 162 -24.92 5.69 0.19
C ILE A 162 -26.09 4.70 0.40
N ASP A 163 -27.21 4.91 -0.28
CA ASP A 163 -28.39 4.04 -0.22
C ASP A 163 -28.29 2.88 -1.24
N GLY A 164 -27.19 2.82 -2.00
CA GLY A 164 -26.95 1.80 -3.01
C GLY A 164 -27.64 2.05 -4.36
N ASN A 165 -28.19 3.25 -4.63
CA ASN A 165 -28.79 3.53 -5.94
C ASN A 165 -27.72 3.79 -6.98
N LEU A 166 -27.76 3.05 -8.09
CA LEU A 166 -26.80 3.18 -9.19
C LEU A 166 -26.91 4.57 -9.83
N LYS A 167 -25.76 5.19 -10.06
CA LYS A 167 -25.63 6.49 -10.75
C LYS A 167 -24.81 6.39 -12.03
N LYS A 168 -23.73 5.58 -12.03
CA LYS A 168 -22.85 5.39 -13.18
C LYS A 168 -22.40 3.92 -13.27
N GLN A 169 -22.11 3.48 -14.50
CA GLN A 169 -21.51 2.17 -14.76
C GLN A 169 -20.47 2.28 -15.85
N TYR A 170 -19.27 1.78 -15.61
CA TYR A 170 -18.21 1.71 -16.61
C TYR A 170 -18.02 0.25 -17.01
N LEU A 171 -18.03 0.02 -18.32
CA LEU A 171 -17.81 -1.28 -18.94
C LEU A 171 -16.52 -1.23 -19.78
N LEU A 172 -16.07 -2.37 -20.27
CA LEU A 172 -14.97 -2.40 -21.23
C LEU A 172 -15.30 -1.49 -22.43
N PRO A 173 -14.41 -0.52 -22.76
CA PRO A 173 -14.68 0.37 -23.90
C PRO A 173 -14.68 -0.41 -25.23
N ASP A 174 -15.61 -0.09 -26.11
CA ASP A 174 -15.54 -0.51 -27.52
C ASP A 174 -14.62 0.46 -28.28
N SER A 175 -13.35 0.10 -28.39
CA SER A 175 -12.34 0.93 -29.04
C SER A 175 -11.25 0.08 -29.67
N ARG A 176 -10.78 0.53 -30.85
CA ARG A 176 -9.63 -0.08 -31.54
C ARG A 176 -8.30 0.06 -30.74
N LEU A 177 -8.27 0.91 -29.72
CA LEU A 177 -7.13 1.06 -28.82
C LEU A 177 -7.08 -0.03 -27.76
N ILE A 178 -8.19 -0.76 -27.56
CA ILE A 178 -8.25 -1.89 -26.62
C ILE A 178 -7.77 -3.14 -27.36
N PRO A 179 -6.75 -3.84 -26.86
CA PRO A 179 -6.32 -5.12 -27.43
C PRO A 179 -7.44 -6.15 -27.42
N THR A 180 -7.51 -6.98 -28.45
CA THR A 180 -8.59 -7.97 -28.62
C THR A 180 -8.60 -9.04 -27.53
N ASP A 181 -7.47 -9.28 -26.86
CA ASP A 181 -7.30 -10.22 -25.76
C ASP A 181 -7.38 -9.55 -24.39
N PHE A 182 -7.68 -8.25 -24.34
CA PHE A 182 -7.74 -7.49 -23.09
C PHE A 182 -8.89 -8.00 -22.21
N LYS A 183 -8.54 -8.36 -20.99
CA LYS A 183 -9.52 -8.76 -19.96
C LYS A 183 -9.78 -7.58 -19.04
N PHE A 184 -10.99 -7.07 -19.06
CA PHE A 184 -11.40 -6.01 -18.16
C PHE A 184 -11.77 -6.61 -16.79
N ARG A 185 -10.82 -6.56 -15.87
CA ARG A 185 -10.96 -7.01 -14.49
C ARG A 185 -10.58 -5.85 -13.57
N PRO A 186 -11.49 -4.87 -13.37
CA PRO A 186 -11.18 -3.68 -12.58
C PRO A 186 -10.84 -4.06 -11.13
N ILE A 187 -9.71 -3.52 -10.63
CA ILE A 187 -9.24 -3.77 -9.26
C ILE A 187 -9.17 -2.50 -8.42
N LYS A 188 -9.05 -1.35 -9.05
CA LYS A 188 -9.00 -0.06 -8.38
C LYS A 188 -9.54 1.03 -9.27
N THR A 189 -10.15 2.02 -8.68
CA THR A 189 -10.69 3.20 -9.39
C THR A 189 -10.29 4.45 -8.61
N ALA A 190 -9.94 5.52 -9.33
CA ALA A 190 -9.71 6.83 -8.75
C ALA A 190 -10.32 7.89 -9.66
N ILE A 191 -10.79 9.00 -9.09
CA ILE A 191 -11.42 10.09 -9.82
C ILE A 191 -10.74 11.41 -9.43
N ASP A 192 -10.37 12.20 -10.42
CA ASP A 192 -9.79 13.50 -10.18
C ASP A 192 -10.85 14.59 -9.90
N SER A 193 -10.41 15.79 -9.52
CA SER A 193 -11.33 16.89 -9.17
C SER A 193 -12.16 17.39 -10.35
N LYS A 194 -11.77 17.07 -11.58
CA LYS A 194 -12.48 17.41 -12.82
C LYS A 194 -13.45 16.32 -13.27
N GLY A 195 -13.41 15.14 -12.62
CA GLY A 195 -14.28 14.01 -12.92
C GLY A 195 -13.70 12.98 -13.90
N TYR A 196 -12.42 13.12 -14.29
CA TYR A 196 -11.76 12.06 -15.04
C TYR A 196 -11.60 10.83 -14.17
N THR A 197 -11.94 9.67 -14.74
CA THR A 197 -11.95 8.40 -14.01
C THR A 197 -10.83 7.50 -14.51
N TYR A 198 -10.00 7.05 -13.60
CA TYR A 198 -8.87 6.15 -13.82
C TYR A 198 -9.22 4.79 -13.27
N ILE A 199 -9.18 3.74 -14.11
CA ILE A 199 -9.53 2.38 -13.71
C ILE A 199 -8.32 1.48 -13.96
N LEU A 200 -7.83 0.83 -12.90
CA LEU A 200 -6.83 -0.22 -13.01
C LEU A 200 -7.51 -1.56 -13.29
N SER A 201 -6.97 -2.29 -14.25
CA SER A 201 -7.42 -3.66 -14.54
C SER A 201 -6.32 -4.66 -14.18
N ASP A 202 -6.69 -5.73 -13.50
CA ASP A 202 -5.79 -6.79 -13.09
C ASP A 202 -4.99 -7.35 -14.27
N GLY A 203 -3.68 -7.46 -14.09
CA GLY A 203 -2.76 -7.92 -15.13
C GLY A 203 -2.59 -7.01 -16.33
N SER A 204 -3.13 -5.78 -16.30
CA SER A 204 -2.97 -4.82 -17.39
C SER A 204 -1.64 -4.10 -17.31
N TYR A 205 -0.84 -4.21 -18.37
CA TYR A 205 0.44 -3.50 -18.53
C TYR A 205 0.30 -2.16 -19.27
N TYR A 206 -0.90 -1.81 -19.67
CA TYR A 206 -1.18 -0.61 -20.46
C TYR A 206 -1.35 0.65 -19.61
N GLY A 207 -1.30 0.51 -18.27
CA GLY A 207 -1.61 1.58 -17.33
C GLY A 207 -3.10 1.61 -16.96
N ALA A 208 -3.55 2.75 -16.43
CA ALA A 208 -4.96 2.94 -16.08
C ALA A 208 -5.81 3.24 -17.31
N ILE A 209 -6.99 2.65 -17.40
CA ILE A 209 -8.00 3.02 -18.41
C ILE A 209 -8.56 4.38 -17.99
N LEU A 210 -8.53 5.34 -18.91
CA LEU A 210 -8.95 6.72 -18.65
C LEU A 210 -10.29 7.02 -19.33
N TYR A 211 -11.23 7.52 -18.54
CA TYR A 211 -12.51 8.04 -19.01
C TYR A 211 -12.66 9.52 -18.74
N SER A 212 -13.36 10.23 -19.63
CA SER A 212 -13.78 11.61 -19.41
C SER A 212 -14.88 11.70 -18.34
N PRO A 213 -15.23 12.91 -17.87
CA PRO A 213 -16.39 13.13 -16.99
C PRO A 213 -17.72 12.65 -17.61
N GLU A 214 -17.83 12.65 -18.94
CA GLU A 214 -18.96 12.19 -19.74
C GLU A 214 -18.95 10.67 -19.97
N MET A 215 -17.97 9.96 -19.34
CA MET A 215 -17.77 8.52 -19.45
C MET A 215 -17.29 8.04 -20.84
N GLU A 216 -16.65 8.93 -21.61
CA GLU A 216 -16.01 8.56 -22.88
C GLU A 216 -14.60 8.02 -22.63
N PHE A 217 -14.24 6.94 -23.31
CA PHE A 217 -12.90 6.38 -23.24
C PHE A 217 -11.89 7.27 -23.96
N LEU A 218 -10.85 7.69 -23.25
CA LEU A 218 -9.80 8.56 -23.78
C LEU A 218 -8.50 7.84 -24.10
N GLY A 219 -8.29 6.64 -23.55
CA GLY A 219 -7.05 5.88 -23.75
C GLY A 219 -6.52 5.30 -22.45
N PHE A 220 -5.20 5.05 -22.44
CA PHE A 220 -4.51 4.54 -21.25
C PHE A 220 -3.58 5.60 -20.66
N PHE A 221 -3.63 5.74 -19.35
CA PHE A 221 -2.84 6.71 -18.58
C PHE A 221 -1.69 6.02 -17.85
N GLY A 222 -0.52 6.67 -17.84
CA GLY A 222 0.61 6.26 -17.02
C GLY A 222 1.27 4.93 -17.42
N ALA A 223 1.04 4.47 -18.66
CA ALA A 223 1.70 3.27 -19.16
C ALA A 223 3.21 3.36 -18.89
N ASN A 224 3.76 2.35 -18.23
CA ASN A 224 5.18 2.29 -17.93
C ASN A 224 6.01 2.42 -19.21
N SER A 225 6.46 3.63 -19.53
CA SER A 225 7.32 3.85 -20.68
C SER A 225 8.71 3.26 -20.38
N VAL A 226 8.92 2.02 -20.77
CA VAL A 226 10.27 1.65 -21.21
C VAL A 226 10.61 2.68 -22.28
N LYS A 227 11.74 3.32 -22.25
CA LYS A 227 12.29 4.46 -23.03
C LYS A 227 11.81 4.67 -24.48
N ASN A 228 10.81 3.94 -24.92
CA ASN A 228 10.19 3.96 -26.23
C ASN A 228 8.74 4.42 -26.10
N SER A 229 8.30 5.23 -27.01
CA SER A 229 6.89 5.68 -27.13
C SER A 229 5.90 4.51 -26.95
N ILE A 230 4.75 4.76 -26.30
CA ILE A 230 3.65 3.79 -26.19
C ILE A 230 3.32 3.14 -27.54
N THR A 231 3.44 3.92 -28.62
CA THR A 231 3.30 3.43 -30.00
C THR A 231 4.36 2.40 -30.38
N ASP A 232 5.56 2.47 -29.82
CA ASP A 232 6.64 1.52 -30.13
C ASP A 232 6.51 0.23 -29.33
N VAL A 233 6.02 0.30 -28.09
CA VAL A 233 5.67 -0.89 -27.29
C VAL A 233 4.48 -1.61 -27.93
N LEU A 234 3.45 -0.89 -28.34
CA LEU A 234 2.30 -1.45 -29.04
C LEU A 234 2.72 -2.04 -30.41
N LYS A 235 3.59 -1.36 -31.18
CA LYS A 235 4.13 -1.88 -32.46
C LYS A 235 4.98 -3.13 -32.24
N GLN A 236 5.79 -3.20 -31.17
CA GLN A 236 6.58 -4.38 -30.87
C GLN A 236 5.72 -5.58 -30.42
N LEU A 237 4.68 -5.34 -29.61
CA LEU A 237 3.69 -6.35 -29.27
C LEU A 237 2.92 -6.83 -30.51
N TRP A 238 2.49 -5.92 -31.38
CA TRP A 238 1.83 -6.24 -32.63
C TRP A 238 2.71 -7.05 -33.59
N LYS A 239 3.98 -6.65 -33.73
CA LYS A 239 4.96 -7.35 -34.56
C LYS A 239 5.23 -8.78 -34.07
N ARG A 240 5.12 -9.03 -32.76
CA ARG A 240 5.25 -10.38 -32.17
C ARG A 240 4.02 -11.25 -32.36
N LEU A 241 2.83 -10.68 -32.25
CA LEU A 241 1.56 -11.40 -32.49
C LEU A 241 1.37 -11.76 -33.96
N THR A 242 2.02 -11.03 -34.88
CA THR A 242 1.88 -11.25 -36.32
C THR A 242 3.09 -11.93 -36.98
N SER A 243 4.20 -12.14 -36.26
CA SER A 243 5.38 -12.80 -36.83
C SER A 243 5.48 -14.26 -36.39
N ASN A 244 5.42 -15.16 -37.38
CA ASN A 244 5.62 -16.62 -37.23
C ASN A 244 7.11 -17.04 -37.04
N ASP A 245 7.96 -16.14 -36.58
CA ASP A 245 9.38 -16.40 -36.42
C ASP A 245 9.73 -16.94 -35.04
N THR A 246 9.89 -18.26 -34.98
CA THR A 246 10.38 -19.05 -33.84
C THR A 246 11.89 -18.88 -33.53
N LYS A 247 12.56 -17.90 -34.10
CA LYS A 247 13.99 -17.70 -33.88
C LYS A 247 14.32 -16.26 -33.50
N ARG A 248 14.25 -15.94 -32.20
CA ARG A 248 15.11 -14.97 -31.52
C ARG A 248 14.83 -14.93 -30.02
N ALA A 249 15.42 -15.86 -29.32
CA ALA A 249 15.48 -15.91 -27.87
C ALA A 249 16.66 -15.09 -27.33
N ALA A 250 16.76 -13.81 -27.62
CA ALA A 250 17.88 -13.02 -27.11
C ALA A 250 17.54 -11.59 -26.63
N ASP A 251 16.42 -11.03 -27.01
CA ASP A 251 16.04 -9.74 -26.43
C ASP A 251 15.20 -9.97 -25.19
N LYS A 252 15.77 -9.72 -24.01
CA LYS A 252 15.02 -9.63 -22.75
C LYS A 252 14.01 -8.52 -22.91
N VAL A 253 12.79 -8.89 -23.27
CA VAL A 253 11.68 -7.94 -23.21
C VAL A 253 11.43 -7.66 -21.76
N VAL A 254 11.74 -6.46 -21.33
CA VAL A 254 11.26 -5.94 -20.06
C VAL A 254 9.74 -5.78 -20.21
N ILE A 255 9.02 -6.74 -19.68
CA ILE A 255 7.54 -6.64 -19.61
C ILE A 255 7.25 -5.51 -18.62
N PRO A 256 6.53 -4.46 -19.01
CA PRO A 256 6.13 -3.42 -18.07
C PRO A 256 5.25 -4.04 -16.99
N TYR A 257 5.34 -3.53 -15.76
CA TYR A 257 4.58 -4.03 -14.63
C TYR A 257 3.20 -3.38 -14.61
N SER A 258 2.19 -4.13 -14.17
CA SER A 258 0.85 -3.59 -13.92
C SER A 258 0.85 -2.75 -12.65
N PHE A 259 0.09 -1.67 -12.64
CA PHE A 259 -0.19 -0.93 -11.43
C PHE A 259 -1.04 -1.76 -10.48
N THR A 260 -0.71 -1.71 -9.19
CA THR A 260 -1.46 -2.37 -8.13
C THR A 260 -2.37 -1.40 -7.39
N ASP A 261 -2.01 -0.12 -7.36
CA ASP A 261 -2.80 0.91 -6.72
C ASP A 261 -2.67 2.27 -7.43
N ILE A 262 -3.66 3.14 -7.21
CA ILE A 262 -3.72 4.48 -7.76
C ILE A 262 -4.47 5.41 -6.81
N ALA A 263 -3.91 6.58 -6.54
CA ALA A 263 -4.55 7.64 -5.79
C ALA A 263 -4.42 8.99 -6.50
N VAL A 264 -5.37 9.87 -6.25
CA VAL A 264 -5.39 11.24 -6.78
C VAL A 264 -5.15 12.21 -5.64
N GLY A 265 -4.05 12.94 -5.74
CA GLY A 265 -3.70 13.98 -4.78
C GLY A 265 -4.17 15.37 -5.21
N ASN A 266 -3.65 16.39 -4.50
CA ASN A 266 -3.89 17.78 -4.80
C ASN A 266 -3.53 18.13 -6.25
N GLU A 267 -4.23 19.10 -6.81
CA GLU A 267 -4.03 19.60 -8.16
C GLU A 267 -4.13 18.51 -9.25
N ASN A 268 -4.78 17.39 -8.92
CA ASN A 268 -4.95 16.23 -9.79
C ASN A 268 -3.63 15.54 -10.17
N PHE A 269 -2.64 15.58 -9.30
CA PHE A 269 -1.48 14.71 -9.42
C PHE A 269 -1.90 13.26 -9.14
N ILE A 270 -1.38 12.34 -9.96
CA ILE A 270 -1.73 10.93 -9.90
C ILE A 270 -0.54 10.14 -9.35
N TYR A 271 -0.76 9.45 -8.27
CA TYR A 271 0.20 8.55 -7.64
C TYR A 271 -0.17 7.11 -8.01
N THR A 272 0.81 6.30 -8.35
CA THR A 272 0.59 4.89 -8.66
C THR A 272 1.59 4.02 -7.92
N ALA A 273 1.11 2.86 -7.44
CA ALA A 273 1.95 1.80 -6.92
C ALA A 273 2.08 0.68 -7.94
N THR A 274 3.22 0.01 -7.90
CA THR A 274 3.50 -1.19 -8.68
C THR A 274 4.08 -2.22 -7.74
N GLY A 275 3.28 -3.19 -7.34
CA GLY A 275 3.69 -4.25 -6.44
C GLY A 275 4.80 -5.12 -7.04
N LYS A 276 5.41 -5.93 -6.20
CA LYS A 276 6.46 -6.87 -6.60
C LYS A 276 5.88 -7.90 -7.57
N SER A 277 6.35 -7.88 -8.81
CA SER A 277 6.00 -8.91 -9.80
C SER A 277 7.06 -10.00 -9.83
N GLY A 278 6.66 -11.24 -9.46
CA GLY A 278 7.48 -12.43 -9.66
C GLY A 278 8.83 -12.45 -8.93
N SER A 279 9.68 -13.40 -9.24
CA SER A 279 10.93 -13.70 -8.54
C SER A 279 11.90 -12.51 -8.43
N SER A 280 12.12 -12.05 -7.22
CA SER A 280 13.42 -11.76 -6.61
C SER A 280 14.24 -10.52 -7.00
N LYS A 281 13.78 -9.56 -7.77
CA LYS A 281 14.54 -8.31 -7.90
C LYS A 281 13.65 -7.12 -7.54
N ILE A 282 14.12 -6.34 -6.57
CA ILE A 282 13.57 -5.03 -6.25
C ILE A 282 13.55 -4.22 -7.53
N GLN A 283 12.41 -3.66 -7.83
CA GLN A 283 12.25 -2.78 -8.95
C GLN A 283 12.33 -1.36 -8.45
N GLN A 284 13.31 -0.64 -8.93
CA GLN A 284 13.34 0.80 -8.73
C GLN A 284 12.06 1.42 -9.30
N GLY A 285 11.46 2.34 -8.55
CA GLY A 285 10.30 3.08 -9.01
C GLY A 285 8.96 2.35 -8.86
N GLN A 286 8.78 1.60 -7.78
CA GLN A 286 7.47 1.03 -7.45
C GLN A 286 6.39 2.11 -7.27
N ILE A 287 6.74 3.28 -6.72
CA ILE A 287 5.83 4.42 -6.65
C ILE A 287 6.19 5.41 -7.74
N LYS A 288 5.20 5.96 -8.41
CA LYS A 288 5.34 6.99 -9.43
C LYS A 288 4.36 8.12 -9.21
N LEU A 289 4.79 9.31 -9.59
CA LEU A 289 4.00 10.52 -9.57
C LEU A 289 3.86 11.06 -10.99
N TYR A 290 2.63 11.25 -11.42
CA TYR A 290 2.31 11.83 -12.72
C TYR A 290 1.59 13.16 -12.56
N ASN A 291 1.90 14.10 -13.43
CA ASN A 291 1.07 15.27 -13.58
C ASN A 291 -0.27 14.92 -14.30
N PRO A 292 -1.27 15.81 -14.29
CA PRO A 292 -2.54 15.56 -14.97
C PRO A 292 -2.42 15.26 -16.47
N GLY A 293 -1.32 15.66 -17.11
CA GLY A 293 -1.01 15.38 -18.51
C GLY A 293 -0.39 13.99 -18.76
N GLY A 294 -0.23 13.17 -17.72
CA GLY A 294 0.33 11.81 -17.83
C GLY A 294 1.85 11.74 -17.92
N LYS A 295 2.56 12.87 -17.66
CA LYS A 295 4.01 12.87 -17.60
C LYS A 295 4.47 12.50 -16.20
N GLU A 296 5.33 11.47 -16.09
CA GLU A 296 6.02 11.14 -14.84
C GLU A 296 6.94 12.29 -14.43
N ILE A 297 6.76 12.79 -13.23
CA ILE A 297 7.47 13.96 -12.71
C ILE A 297 8.28 13.67 -11.45
N MET A 298 8.23 12.46 -10.93
CA MET A 298 9.03 12.06 -9.78
C MET A 298 10.50 12.16 -10.11
N GLN A 299 11.25 12.90 -9.31
CA GLN A 299 12.68 13.04 -9.50
C GLN A 299 13.38 11.73 -9.12
N LYS A 300 14.08 11.12 -10.08
CA LYS A 300 14.73 9.81 -9.93
C LYS A 300 15.72 9.73 -8.78
N ASP A 301 16.38 10.85 -8.48
CA ASP A 301 17.47 10.89 -7.50
C ASP A 301 17.01 11.04 -6.05
N SER A 302 15.76 11.48 -5.83
CA SER A 302 15.20 11.67 -4.49
C SER A 302 14.46 10.45 -3.96
N PHE A 303 14.25 9.42 -4.79
CA PHE A 303 13.29 8.38 -4.54
C PHE A 303 13.91 6.98 -4.59
N ASN A 304 14.59 6.63 -3.53
CA ASN A 304 15.10 5.29 -3.32
C ASN A 304 14.32 4.62 -2.20
N PHE A 305 13.03 4.32 -2.41
CA PHE A 305 12.26 3.59 -1.40
C PHE A 305 12.91 2.26 -1.05
N ALA A 306 13.33 1.56 -2.09
CA ALA A 306 13.92 0.26 -1.93
C ALA A 306 15.37 0.33 -1.43
N ASP A 307 16.07 1.43 -1.69
CA ASP A 307 17.50 1.60 -1.38
C ASP A 307 17.73 2.23 -0.01
N THR A 308 16.68 2.38 0.77
CA THR A 308 16.81 2.88 2.10
C THR A 308 17.57 1.85 2.94
N LYS A 309 18.89 2.00 3.03
CA LYS A 309 19.72 1.24 3.94
C LYS A 309 19.38 1.64 5.37
N PHE A 310 18.44 0.95 5.98
CA PHE A 310 18.16 1.10 7.39
C PHE A 310 19.24 0.36 8.19
N GLY A 311 20.45 0.87 8.25
CA GLY A 311 21.53 0.35 9.08
C GLY A 311 21.70 -1.17 8.95
N ARG A 312 21.48 -1.92 10.03
CA ARG A 312 21.66 -3.37 10.08
C ARG A 312 20.65 -4.20 9.26
N PHE A 313 19.68 -3.58 8.61
CA PHE A 313 18.65 -4.28 7.83
C PHE A 313 19.02 -4.40 6.34
N GLU A 314 20.29 -4.64 6.05
CA GLU A 314 20.77 -4.86 4.69
C GLU A 314 20.02 -5.97 3.93
N HIS A 315 19.38 -6.89 4.64
CA HIS A 315 18.59 -7.97 4.04
C HIS A 315 17.15 -7.59 3.68
N ALA A 316 16.67 -6.44 4.11
CA ALA A 316 15.29 -6.02 3.87
C ALA A 316 15.03 -5.60 2.41
N TYR A 317 16.06 -5.25 1.67
CA TYR A 317 15.93 -4.73 0.30
C TYR A 317 15.32 -5.70 -0.70
N SER A 318 15.61 -6.97 -0.56
CA SER A 318 15.13 -7.98 -1.50
C SER A 318 13.66 -8.31 -1.37
N THR A 319 13.00 -7.81 -0.33
CA THR A 319 11.66 -8.22 0.07
C THR A 319 10.61 -7.13 0.07
N GLN A 320 10.99 -5.85 -0.10
CA GLN A 320 10.03 -4.74 -0.13
C GLN A 320 8.99 -4.91 -1.25
N ASP A 321 7.73 -4.63 -0.91
CA ASP A 321 6.60 -4.67 -1.83
C ASP A 321 5.63 -3.52 -1.54
N LEU A 322 5.86 -2.39 -2.21
CA LEU A 322 5.05 -1.17 -2.08
C LEU A 322 3.80 -1.30 -2.97
N SER A 323 2.88 -2.16 -2.58
CA SER A 323 1.71 -2.49 -3.38
C SER A 323 0.57 -1.51 -3.24
N TYR A 324 0.49 -0.77 -2.13
CA TYR A 324 -0.62 0.15 -1.86
C TYR A 324 -0.11 1.53 -1.47
N LEU A 325 -0.90 2.53 -1.76
CA LEU A 325 -0.63 3.91 -1.40
C LEU A 325 -1.92 4.71 -1.18
N ASP A 326 -1.83 5.78 -0.40
CA ASP A 326 -2.86 6.80 -0.35
C ASP A 326 -2.23 8.18 -0.13
N VAL A 327 -3.00 9.23 -0.36
CA VAL A 327 -2.55 10.63 -0.39
C VAL A 327 -3.49 11.49 0.43
N ASP A 328 -2.95 12.32 1.30
CA ASP A 328 -3.75 13.28 2.06
C ASP A 328 -4.07 14.57 1.25
N THR A 329 -4.86 15.45 1.87
CA THR A 329 -5.28 16.70 1.26
C THR A 329 -4.16 17.70 1.02
N ASP A 330 -3.02 17.56 1.68
CA ASP A 330 -1.85 18.42 1.54
C ASP A 330 -0.84 17.89 0.52
N GLY A 331 -1.13 16.71 -0.05
CA GLY A 331 -0.27 16.05 -1.04
C GLY A 331 0.85 15.22 -0.42
N PHE A 332 0.84 15.03 0.91
CA PHE A 332 1.68 14.03 1.53
C PHE A 332 1.14 12.65 1.19
N PHE A 333 2.02 11.69 0.93
CA PHE A 333 1.58 10.37 0.56
C PHE A 333 2.22 9.27 1.42
N TYR A 334 1.51 8.17 1.48
CA TYR A 334 1.81 7.03 2.32
C TYR A 334 1.92 5.79 1.44
N ALA A 335 3.07 5.13 1.47
CA ALA A 335 3.29 3.88 0.74
C ALA A 335 3.34 2.72 1.72
N LEU A 336 2.53 1.70 1.47
CA LEU A 336 2.41 0.50 2.30
C LEU A 336 3.21 -0.65 1.71
N ASP A 337 4.17 -1.12 2.47
CA ASP A 337 4.96 -2.31 2.18
C ASP A 337 4.24 -3.54 2.75
N VAL A 338 3.68 -4.36 1.88
CA VAL A 338 2.90 -5.53 2.28
C VAL A 338 3.75 -6.68 2.80
N THR A 339 5.05 -6.71 2.47
CA THR A 339 5.98 -7.75 2.95
C THR A 339 6.52 -7.41 4.34
N LEU A 340 6.90 -6.15 4.55
CA LEU A 340 7.50 -5.71 5.81
C LEU A 340 6.47 -5.13 6.79
N GLY A 341 5.21 -4.95 6.36
CA GLY A 341 4.16 -4.34 7.16
C GLY A 341 4.46 -2.89 7.53
N ARG A 342 5.25 -2.18 6.73
CA ARG A 342 5.71 -0.82 7.03
C ARG A 342 4.97 0.20 6.21
N ILE A 343 4.71 1.34 6.83
CA ILE A 343 4.16 2.51 6.18
C ILE A 343 5.27 3.54 6.06
N TYR A 344 5.53 3.99 4.85
CA TYR A 344 6.48 5.05 4.53
C TYR A 344 5.71 6.33 4.26
N TRP A 345 5.92 7.35 5.07
CA TRP A 345 5.27 8.64 4.93
C TRP A 345 6.20 9.65 4.27
N TYR A 346 5.72 10.27 3.21
CA TYR A 346 6.48 11.20 2.38
C TYR A 346 5.77 12.54 2.28
N SER A 347 6.57 13.61 2.19
CA SER A 347 6.08 14.94 1.82
C SER A 347 5.76 15.02 0.32
N ALA A 348 5.05 16.08 -0.08
CA ALA A 348 4.67 16.32 -1.47
C ALA A 348 5.87 16.45 -2.43
N ASP A 349 7.04 16.85 -1.92
CA ASP A 349 8.32 16.88 -2.67
C ASP A 349 9.06 15.54 -2.67
N CYS A 350 8.40 14.47 -2.23
CA CYS A 350 8.92 13.11 -2.18
C CYS A 350 10.04 12.87 -1.15
N SER A 351 10.17 13.72 -0.14
CA SER A 351 11.11 13.50 0.98
C SER A 351 10.50 12.57 2.02
N LEU A 352 11.24 11.51 2.41
CA LEU A 352 10.81 10.59 3.46
C LEU A 352 10.76 11.30 4.81
N LEU A 353 9.60 11.33 5.44
CA LEU A 353 9.39 11.98 6.73
C LEU A 353 9.45 10.99 7.89
N SER A 354 8.79 9.82 7.74
CA SER A 354 8.73 8.82 8.79
C SER A 354 8.46 7.43 8.22
N VAL A 355 8.83 6.42 8.98
CA VAL A 355 8.47 5.02 8.74
C VAL A 355 7.90 4.46 10.04
N PHE A 356 6.74 3.86 9.98
CA PHE A 356 6.07 3.25 11.13
C PHE A 356 5.41 1.92 10.74
N GLY A 357 4.87 1.19 11.71
CA GLY A 357 4.39 -0.17 11.50
C GLY A 357 5.53 -1.18 11.44
N GLY A 358 5.22 -2.41 11.11
CA GLY A 358 6.18 -3.50 10.98
C GLY A 358 5.49 -4.85 10.84
N ASN A 359 6.28 -5.88 10.57
CA ASN A 359 5.84 -7.26 10.54
C ASN A 359 6.57 -8.04 11.64
N THR A 360 5.83 -8.67 12.53
CA THR A 360 6.38 -9.52 13.61
C THR A 360 6.37 -11.02 13.27
N GLY A 361 6.00 -11.36 12.03
CA GLY A 361 5.83 -12.75 11.60
C GLY A 361 4.52 -13.38 12.03
N GLU A 362 4.06 -13.14 13.25
CA GLU A 362 2.79 -13.66 13.78
C GLU A 362 1.71 -12.56 13.93
N GLY A 363 2.06 -11.31 13.68
CA GLY A 363 1.12 -10.18 13.59
C GLY A 363 0.29 -9.90 14.85
N THR A 364 0.74 -10.35 16.02
CA THR A 364 -0.05 -10.27 17.26
C THR A 364 0.18 -8.99 18.06
N GLN A 365 1.22 -8.23 17.75
CA GLN A 365 1.51 -6.97 18.44
C GLN A 365 0.73 -5.82 17.81
N ARG A 366 0.21 -4.93 18.66
CA ARG A 366 -0.47 -3.71 18.19
C ARG A 366 0.46 -2.87 17.32
N GLY A 367 -0.07 -2.44 16.15
CA GLY A 367 0.71 -1.64 15.18
C GLY A 367 1.68 -2.45 14.32
N THR A 368 1.58 -3.76 14.35
CA THR A 368 2.25 -4.66 13.42
C THR A 368 1.22 -5.43 12.60
N PHE A 369 1.62 -5.87 11.41
CA PHE A 369 0.72 -6.44 10.43
C PHE A 369 1.27 -7.76 9.92
N SER A 370 0.39 -8.73 9.69
CA SER A 370 0.71 -10.01 9.08
C SER A 370 0.67 -9.93 7.55
N ARG A 371 -0.44 -9.44 7.02
CA ARG A 371 -0.64 -9.21 5.59
C ARG A 371 -1.53 -7.98 5.38
N PRO A 372 -0.96 -6.77 5.45
CA PRO A 372 -1.73 -5.57 5.18
C PRO A 372 -2.18 -5.55 3.71
N VAL A 373 -3.46 -5.21 3.49
CA VAL A 373 -4.11 -5.29 2.17
C VAL A 373 -4.64 -3.95 1.69
N ALA A 374 -4.72 -2.95 2.56
CA ALA A 374 -5.16 -1.62 2.19
C ALA A 374 -4.69 -0.57 3.19
N ILE A 375 -4.55 0.65 2.70
CA ILE A 375 -4.27 1.85 3.47
C ILE A 375 -5.31 2.91 3.10
N ALA A 376 -5.81 3.66 4.09
CA ALA A 376 -6.66 4.81 3.86
C ALA A 376 -6.20 5.97 4.75
N VAL A 377 -6.17 7.16 4.19
CA VAL A 377 -5.73 8.38 4.87
C VAL A 377 -6.89 9.35 4.97
N SER A 378 -7.14 9.84 6.18
CA SER A 378 -8.05 10.96 6.44
C SER A 378 -7.25 12.17 6.92
N GLU A 379 -7.91 13.32 7.14
CA GLU A 379 -7.24 14.53 7.63
C GLU A 379 -6.46 14.34 8.94
N SER A 380 -6.83 13.37 9.77
CA SER A 380 -6.27 13.20 11.11
C SER A 380 -5.75 11.81 11.42
N ARG A 381 -5.96 10.83 10.56
CA ARG A 381 -5.65 9.41 10.83
C ARG A 381 -5.21 8.67 9.60
N VAL A 382 -4.36 7.68 9.84
CA VAL A 382 -3.98 6.66 8.84
C VAL A 382 -4.57 5.32 9.29
N TYR A 383 -5.30 4.67 8.41
CA TYR A 383 -5.93 3.38 8.68
C TYR A 383 -5.25 2.31 7.85
N ILE A 384 -4.95 1.18 8.48
CA ILE A 384 -4.39 -0.01 7.83
C ILE A 384 -5.33 -1.18 8.04
N CYS A 385 -5.71 -1.83 6.94
CA CYS A 385 -6.46 -3.07 6.96
C CYS A 385 -5.48 -4.26 6.87
N ASP A 386 -5.53 -5.14 7.87
CA ASP A 386 -4.75 -6.39 7.87
C ASP A 386 -5.67 -7.56 7.53
N GLY A 387 -5.45 -8.15 6.36
CA GLY A 387 -6.30 -9.22 5.84
C GLY A 387 -6.18 -10.54 6.59
N ASP A 388 -5.00 -10.89 7.08
CA ASP A 388 -4.79 -12.17 7.79
C ASP A 388 -5.22 -12.07 9.25
N ASN A 389 -4.94 -10.95 9.91
CA ASN A 389 -5.38 -10.72 11.29
C ASN A 389 -6.86 -10.33 11.37
N GLY A 390 -7.51 -10.05 10.23
CA GLY A 390 -8.88 -9.58 10.20
C GLY A 390 -9.07 -8.37 11.11
N SER A 391 -8.25 -7.34 10.96
CA SER A 391 -8.25 -6.17 11.84
C SER A 391 -8.00 -4.86 11.09
N ILE A 392 -8.45 -3.77 11.69
CA ILE A 392 -8.19 -2.41 11.23
C ILE A 392 -7.47 -1.67 12.34
N THR A 393 -6.32 -1.11 12.01
CA THR A 393 -5.53 -0.26 12.91
C THR A 393 -5.65 1.19 12.47
N ALA A 394 -5.96 2.08 13.40
CA ALA A 394 -5.92 3.53 13.21
C ALA A 394 -4.71 4.11 13.96
N PHE A 395 -3.99 4.98 13.27
CA PHE A 395 -2.86 5.75 13.79
C PHE A 395 -3.19 7.22 13.84
#